data_9a9ecb98656773e2aa07d341a25656b1
#
_entry.id   9a9ecb98656773e2aa07d341a25656b1
#
_cell.length_a   1.000
_cell.length_b   1.000
_cell.length_c   1.000
_cell.angle_alpha   90.00
_cell.angle_beta   90.00
_cell.angle_gamma   90.00
#
_symmetry.space_group_name_H-M   'P 1'
#
loop_
_entity.id
_entity.type
_entity.pdbx_description
1 polymer ?
#
loop_
_entity_poly.entity_id
_entity_poly.type
_entity_poly.pdbx_seq_one_letter_code
_entity_poly.pdbx_strand_id
1 'polypeptide(L)'
;MAAFAGRHPPVLPPTAEPASTKPVPPILVASGLGKSFGTRRVVDSFNLVLARNEVIGLLGPNGSGKSTILRMIAGYLRPTTGQVQVAGFDVVRQGLQARSRIGYVPEDVPLYTAMRTREFLSFMGRVRGLSRTDVGSAVDAVIERLSLQRVQATLIGKLSRGFRQRVAIAQALLGRPALLLLDEPTNGLDPRQIIELRETVRLLAGEVAILVSSHVLAEIERVADRAAILLDGRLLDVLPLKGVPPGGLEQIFLQLTADESGKEPTECCA
;
A
#
# COMPACT_ATOMS: atom_id res chain seq x y z
N MET A 1 -80.21 11.44 16.73
CA MET A 1 -79.14 12.35 16.31
C MET A 1 -77.87 11.96 17.08
N ALA A 2 -77.00 11.19 16.50
CA ALA A 2 -75.73 10.75 17.12
C ALA A 2 -74.59 11.47 16.44
N ALA A 3 -73.79 12.23 17.23
CA ALA A 3 -72.68 13.02 16.79
C ALA A 3 -71.49 12.14 16.38
N PHE A 4 -70.99 12.31 15.16
CA PHE A 4 -69.75 11.74 14.64
C PHE A 4 -68.54 12.50 15.22
N ALA A 5 -67.81 11.86 16.15
CA ALA A 5 -66.53 12.38 16.63
C ALA A 5 -65.42 12.09 15.60
N GLY A 6 -64.84 13.12 14.99
CA GLY A 6 -63.74 13.02 14.06
C GLY A 6 -62.46 12.52 14.77
N ARG A 7 -61.89 11.42 14.27
CA ARG A 7 -60.55 10.92 14.67
C ARG A 7 -59.50 11.62 13.78
N HIS A 8 -58.65 12.42 14.40
CA HIS A 8 -57.43 12.92 13.72
C HIS A 8 -56.47 11.75 13.44
N PRO A 9 -55.85 11.68 12.26
CA PRO A 9 -54.82 10.72 11.98
C PRO A 9 -53.57 10.98 12.85
N PRO A 10 -52.82 9.92 13.24
CA PRO A 10 -51.62 10.05 14.05
C PRO A 10 -50.53 10.79 13.26
N VAL A 11 -49.98 11.86 13.86
CA VAL A 11 -48.81 12.57 13.37
C VAL A 11 -47.60 11.62 13.51
N LEU A 12 -47.00 11.20 12.37
CA LEU A 12 -45.75 10.46 12.33
C LEU A 12 -44.62 11.36 12.86
N PRO A 13 -43.74 10.84 13.72
CA PRO A 13 -42.57 11.60 14.15
C PRO A 13 -41.65 11.90 12.94
N PRO A 14 -40.93 13.03 12.93
CA PRO A 14 -40.03 13.36 11.85
C PRO A 14 -39.00 12.29 11.67
N THR A 15 -38.86 11.81 10.43
CA THR A 15 -37.83 10.88 10.00
C THR A 15 -36.48 11.47 10.38
N ALA A 16 -35.73 10.80 11.26
CA ALA A 16 -34.36 11.19 11.61
C ALA A 16 -33.52 11.28 10.33
N GLU A 17 -32.99 12.46 10.05
CA GLU A 17 -32.01 12.65 8.99
C GLU A 17 -30.84 11.67 9.20
N PRO A 18 -30.32 11.00 8.14
CA PRO A 18 -29.17 10.13 8.29
C PRO A 18 -28.00 10.97 8.81
N ALA A 19 -27.43 10.56 9.93
CA ALA A 19 -26.29 11.19 10.56
C ALA A 19 -25.21 11.47 9.49
N SER A 20 -24.84 12.73 9.32
CA SER A 20 -23.77 13.19 8.44
C SER A 20 -22.46 12.52 8.87
N THR A 21 -22.15 11.37 8.29
CA THR A 21 -20.84 10.72 8.44
C THR A 21 -19.84 11.58 7.70
N LYS A 22 -19.08 12.40 8.45
CA LYS A 22 -17.92 13.12 7.90
C LYS A 22 -17.04 12.08 7.17
N PRO A 23 -16.67 12.32 5.91
CA PRO A 23 -15.86 11.39 5.16
C PRO A 23 -14.55 11.11 5.94
N VAL A 24 -14.27 9.84 6.16
CA VAL A 24 -13.03 9.42 6.84
C VAL A 24 -11.84 9.88 5.98
N PRO A 25 -10.89 10.65 6.53
CA PRO A 25 -9.78 11.16 5.74
C PRO A 25 -8.93 10.02 5.17
N PRO A 26 -8.44 10.15 3.92
CA PRO A 26 -7.58 9.16 3.29
C PRO A 26 -6.27 8.97 4.05
N ILE A 27 -5.66 7.80 3.90
CA ILE A 27 -4.37 7.49 4.53
C ILE A 27 -3.20 8.05 3.73
N LEU A 28 -3.28 8.01 2.41
CA LEU A 28 -2.26 8.55 1.52
C LEU A 28 -2.89 9.56 0.57
N VAL A 29 -2.24 10.72 0.44
CA VAL A 29 -2.52 11.72 -0.59
C VAL A 29 -1.21 12.13 -1.23
N ALA A 30 -1.01 11.77 -2.49
CA ALA A 30 0.09 12.24 -3.33
C ALA A 30 -0.47 13.20 -4.38
N SER A 31 0.10 14.39 -4.50
CA SER A 31 -0.38 15.45 -5.40
C SER A 31 0.78 16.03 -6.21
N GLY A 32 0.73 15.88 -7.55
CA GLY A 32 1.72 16.39 -8.49
C GLY A 32 3.14 15.87 -8.22
N LEU A 33 3.25 14.65 -7.66
CA LEU A 33 4.53 14.11 -7.20
C LEU A 33 5.44 13.83 -8.39
N GLY A 34 6.62 14.46 -8.41
CA GLY A 34 7.60 14.30 -9.48
C GLY A 34 9.00 14.09 -8.97
N LYS A 35 9.80 13.35 -9.74
CA LYS A 35 11.22 13.10 -9.44
C LYS A 35 12.09 13.17 -10.68
N SER A 36 13.11 14.00 -10.60
CA SER A 36 14.19 14.07 -11.59
C SER A 36 15.53 13.75 -10.95
N PHE A 37 16.40 13.08 -11.70
CA PHE A 37 17.80 12.82 -11.37
C PHE A 37 18.64 13.46 -12.48
N GLY A 38 19.26 14.59 -12.17
CA GLY A 38 19.87 15.45 -13.20
C GLY A 38 18.82 15.88 -14.23
N THR A 39 19.07 15.61 -15.50
CA THR A 39 18.17 15.90 -16.62
C THR A 39 17.08 14.85 -16.82
N ARG A 40 17.23 13.64 -16.25
CA ARG A 40 16.29 12.54 -16.45
C ARG A 40 15.11 12.66 -15.48
N ARG A 41 13.90 12.90 -16.00
CA ARG A 41 12.65 12.80 -15.25
C ARG A 41 12.25 11.33 -15.16
N VAL A 42 12.08 10.82 -13.92
CA VAL A 42 11.72 9.41 -13.64
C VAL A 42 10.27 9.29 -13.20
N VAL A 43 9.72 10.31 -12.55
CA VAL A 43 8.30 10.40 -12.17
C VAL A 43 7.79 11.77 -12.56
N ASP A 44 6.64 11.81 -13.23
CA ASP A 44 6.03 13.04 -13.73
C ASP A 44 4.59 13.17 -13.25
N SER A 45 4.35 14.16 -12.38
CA SER A 45 3.02 14.58 -11.91
C SER A 45 2.11 13.45 -11.42
N PHE A 46 2.65 12.53 -10.61
CA PHE A 46 1.90 11.41 -10.06
C PHE A 46 0.91 11.88 -8.99
N ASN A 47 -0.37 11.48 -9.15
CA ASN A 47 -1.47 11.80 -8.24
C ASN A 47 -2.14 10.51 -7.78
N LEU A 48 -2.24 10.29 -6.46
CA LEU A 48 -2.88 9.10 -5.91
C LEU A 48 -3.50 9.39 -4.55
N VAL A 49 -4.72 8.90 -4.34
CA VAL A 49 -5.39 8.89 -3.05
C VAL A 49 -5.68 7.45 -2.67
N LEU A 50 -5.24 7.03 -1.47
CA LEU A 50 -5.50 5.71 -0.90
C LEU A 50 -6.32 5.86 0.38
N ALA A 51 -7.45 5.19 0.43
CA ALA A 51 -8.35 5.20 1.60
C ALA A 51 -7.84 4.27 2.72
N ARG A 52 -8.52 4.28 3.88
CA ARG A 52 -8.28 3.29 4.94
C ARG A 52 -8.71 1.91 4.48
N ASN A 53 -7.96 0.89 4.90
CA ASN A 53 -8.30 -0.51 4.64
C ASN A 53 -8.50 -0.82 3.14
N GLU A 54 -7.82 -0.07 2.28
CA GLU A 54 -7.84 -0.23 0.84
C GLU A 54 -6.50 -0.78 0.37
N VAL A 55 -6.51 -1.63 -0.63
CA VAL A 55 -5.32 -2.12 -1.34
C VAL A 55 -5.28 -1.53 -2.73
N ILE A 56 -4.23 -0.77 -3.05
CA ILE A 56 -3.94 -0.33 -4.42
C ILE A 56 -2.72 -1.05 -4.95
N GLY A 57 -2.86 -1.65 -6.14
CA GLY A 57 -1.75 -2.19 -6.92
C GLY A 57 -1.14 -1.12 -7.81
N LEU A 58 0.16 -0.85 -7.66
CA LEU A 58 0.92 0.02 -8.56
C LEU A 58 1.57 -0.83 -9.65
N LEU A 59 0.98 -0.80 -10.84
CA LEU A 59 1.35 -1.63 -11.99
C LEU A 59 2.19 -0.86 -13.00
N GLY A 60 3.10 -1.55 -13.64
CA GLY A 60 3.89 -1.02 -14.74
C GLY A 60 5.14 -1.85 -15.03
N PRO A 61 5.77 -1.68 -16.20
CA PRO A 61 6.98 -2.39 -16.55
C PRO A 61 8.17 -2.00 -15.63
N ASN A 62 9.25 -2.75 -15.73
CA ASN A 62 10.49 -2.41 -15.04
C ASN A 62 11.01 -1.06 -15.54
N GLY A 63 11.43 -0.20 -14.58
CA GLY A 63 11.90 1.15 -14.90
C GLY A 63 10.78 2.20 -15.03
N SER A 64 9.50 1.86 -14.92
CA SER A 64 8.38 2.82 -14.99
C SER A 64 8.28 3.79 -13.81
N GLY A 65 9.12 3.66 -12.77
CA GLY A 65 9.16 4.58 -11.63
C GLY A 65 8.47 4.08 -10.35
N LYS A 66 7.93 2.86 -10.30
CA LYS A 66 7.21 2.28 -9.14
C LYS A 66 8.00 2.40 -7.82
N SER A 67 9.21 1.84 -7.76
CA SER A 67 10.05 1.90 -6.56
C SER A 67 10.46 3.33 -6.19
N THR A 68 10.61 4.22 -7.19
CA THR A 68 10.88 5.64 -6.95
C THR A 68 9.70 6.31 -6.25
N ILE A 69 8.47 6.04 -6.69
CA ILE A 69 7.24 6.52 -6.06
C ILE A 69 7.14 5.99 -4.63
N LEU A 70 7.31 4.68 -4.41
CA LEU A 70 7.26 4.07 -3.08
C LEU A 70 8.31 4.67 -2.14
N ARG A 71 9.54 4.91 -2.60
CA ARG A 71 10.61 5.54 -1.80
C ARG A 71 10.29 7.00 -1.48
N MET A 72 9.63 7.75 -2.37
CA MET A 72 9.16 9.11 -2.07
C MET A 72 8.07 9.10 -1.01
N ILE A 73 7.08 8.20 -1.11
CA ILE A 73 6.02 8.04 -0.13
C ILE A 73 6.58 7.58 1.23
N ALA A 74 7.55 6.67 1.24
CA ALA A 74 8.22 6.20 2.46
C ALA A 74 9.12 7.27 3.12
N GLY A 75 9.40 8.40 2.43
CA GLY A 75 10.26 9.47 2.92
C GLY A 75 11.76 9.15 2.85
N TYR A 76 12.16 8.13 2.06
CA TYR A 76 13.56 7.81 1.77
C TYR A 76 14.13 8.66 0.63
N LEU A 77 13.25 9.17 -0.23
CA LEU A 77 13.62 9.98 -1.38
C LEU A 77 12.79 11.27 -1.38
N ARG A 78 13.47 12.43 -1.38
CA ARG A 78 12.77 13.70 -1.47
C ARG A 78 12.23 13.91 -2.90
N PRO A 79 10.94 14.23 -3.08
CA PRO A 79 10.41 14.61 -4.38
C PRO A 79 11.06 15.89 -4.90
N THR A 80 11.14 16.03 -6.23
CA THR A 80 11.58 17.27 -6.89
C THR A 80 10.43 18.26 -6.97
N THR A 81 9.21 17.76 -7.23
CA THR A 81 7.95 18.54 -7.29
C THR A 81 6.85 17.82 -6.57
N GLY A 82 5.78 18.55 -6.25
CA GLY A 82 4.61 18.01 -5.59
C GLY A 82 4.80 17.75 -4.11
N GLN A 83 3.81 17.11 -3.50
CA GLN A 83 3.79 16.81 -2.08
C GLN A 83 3.11 15.46 -1.82
N VAL A 84 3.45 14.87 -0.69
CA VAL A 84 2.83 13.62 -0.23
C VAL A 84 2.52 13.70 1.26
N GLN A 85 1.31 13.28 1.63
CA GLN A 85 0.86 13.21 3.01
C GLN A 85 0.48 11.77 3.35
N VAL A 86 0.89 11.31 4.53
CA VAL A 86 0.51 10.00 5.07
C VAL A 86 -0.11 10.20 6.45
N ALA A 87 -1.33 9.70 6.62
CA ALA A 87 -2.13 9.88 7.84
C ALA A 87 -2.21 11.35 8.29
N GLY A 88 -2.30 12.29 7.34
CA GLY A 88 -2.36 13.73 7.56
C GLY A 88 -1.00 14.42 7.77
N PHE A 89 0.12 13.70 7.81
CA PHE A 89 1.46 14.27 7.97
C PHE A 89 2.19 14.41 6.64
N ASP A 90 2.72 15.60 6.36
CA ASP A 90 3.60 15.83 5.21
C ASP A 90 4.91 15.05 5.36
N VAL A 91 5.25 14.21 4.38
CA VAL A 91 6.40 13.30 4.45
C VAL A 91 7.75 14.05 4.46
N VAL A 92 7.81 15.25 3.87
CA VAL A 92 9.03 16.08 3.83
C VAL A 92 9.14 16.96 5.07
N ARG A 93 8.06 17.66 5.42
CA ARG A 93 8.05 18.66 6.51
C ARG A 93 7.90 18.03 7.89
N GLN A 94 7.15 16.93 7.99
CA GLN A 94 6.83 16.21 9.21
C GLN A 94 7.32 14.75 9.13
N GLY A 95 8.56 14.57 8.63
CA GLY A 95 9.07 13.27 8.24
C GLY A 95 9.11 12.21 9.35
N LEU A 96 9.33 12.57 10.62
CA LEU A 96 9.32 11.61 11.74
C LEU A 96 7.90 11.11 12.01
N GLN A 97 6.92 12.02 12.04
CA GLN A 97 5.51 11.68 12.25
C GLN A 97 4.95 10.83 11.09
N ALA A 98 5.26 11.21 9.84
CA ALA A 98 4.87 10.44 8.68
C ALA A 98 5.49 9.03 8.67
N ARG A 99 6.82 8.91 8.86
CA ARG A 99 7.52 7.62 8.89
C ARG A 99 7.07 6.69 10.02
N SER A 100 6.65 7.23 11.17
CA SER A 100 6.08 6.40 12.24
C SER A 100 4.76 5.72 11.84
N ARG A 101 4.08 6.23 10.82
CA ARG A 101 2.82 5.70 10.28
C ARG A 101 3.01 4.80 9.08
N ILE A 102 4.25 4.59 8.63
CA ILE A 102 4.57 3.83 7.41
C ILE A 102 5.34 2.57 7.76
N GLY A 103 4.90 1.44 7.24
CA GLY A 103 5.68 0.22 7.09
C GLY A 103 6.16 0.13 5.64
N TYR A 104 7.44 -0.08 5.39
CA TYR A 104 7.99 -0.23 4.05
C TYR A 104 8.82 -1.49 3.94
N VAL A 105 8.51 -2.30 2.94
CA VAL A 105 9.24 -3.50 2.54
C VAL A 105 9.79 -3.25 1.13
N PRO A 106 11.08 -2.97 0.98
CA PRO A 106 11.70 -2.82 -0.34
C PRO A 106 11.82 -4.19 -1.04
N GLU A 107 12.05 -4.17 -2.35
CA GLU A 107 12.27 -5.37 -3.17
C GLU A 107 13.42 -6.22 -2.62
N ASP A 108 14.58 -5.60 -2.38
CA ASP A 108 15.70 -6.22 -1.68
C ASP A 108 15.62 -5.91 -0.19
N VAL A 109 15.21 -6.90 0.59
CA VAL A 109 15.01 -6.71 2.03
C VAL A 109 16.34 -6.84 2.78
N PRO A 110 16.84 -5.79 3.44
CA PRO A 110 18.07 -5.82 4.22
C PRO A 110 17.83 -6.49 5.59
N LEU A 111 17.84 -7.82 5.62
CA LEU A 111 17.71 -8.59 6.86
C LEU A 111 19.07 -8.92 7.45
N TYR A 112 19.17 -8.91 8.78
CA TYR A 112 20.38 -9.35 9.50
C TYR A 112 20.45 -10.87 9.57
N THR A 113 21.11 -11.47 8.58
CA THR A 113 21.14 -12.92 8.35
C THR A 113 21.75 -13.72 9.50
N ALA A 114 22.62 -13.11 10.30
CA ALA A 114 23.25 -13.73 11.48
C ALA A 114 22.35 -13.70 12.74
N MET A 115 21.22 -12.97 12.71
CA MET A 115 20.28 -12.93 13.83
C MET A 115 19.20 -14.00 13.68
N ARG A 116 18.66 -14.46 14.82
CA ARG A 116 17.44 -15.28 14.83
C ARG A 116 16.23 -14.39 14.56
N THR A 117 15.18 -14.98 13.95
CA THR A 117 13.96 -14.23 13.58
C THR A 117 13.39 -13.40 14.73
N ARG A 118 13.19 -14.00 15.90
CA ARG A 118 12.63 -13.31 17.06
C ARG A 118 13.57 -12.20 17.61
N GLU A 119 14.86 -12.48 17.62
CA GLU A 119 15.88 -11.54 18.04
C GLU A 119 15.92 -10.31 17.14
N PHE A 120 15.89 -10.53 15.82
CA PHE A 120 15.81 -9.47 14.82
C PHE A 120 14.54 -8.61 14.98
N LEU A 121 13.36 -9.24 15.10
CA LEU A 121 12.11 -8.52 15.30
C LEU A 121 12.12 -7.70 16.61
N SER A 122 12.67 -8.26 17.70
CA SER A 122 12.82 -7.54 18.96
C SER A 122 13.77 -6.36 18.84
N PHE A 123 14.87 -6.52 18.12
CA PHE A 123 15.80 -5.43 17.82
C PHE A 123 15.11 -4.33 17.00
N MET A 124 14.42 -4.68 15.93
CA MET A 124 13.72 -3.72 15.07
C MET A 124 12.56 -3.01 15.79
N GLY A 125 11.85 -3.70 16.69
CA GLY A 125 10.83 -3.08 17.54
C GLY A 125 11.41 -1.96 18.40
N ARG A 126 12.58 -2.19 19.01
CA ARG A 126 13.29 -1.16 19.79
C ARG A 126 13.79 0.00 18.93
N VAL A 127 14.32 -0.29 17.75
CA VAL A 127 14.73 0.74 16.77
C VAL A 127 13.55 1.64 16.38
N ARG A 128 12.34 1.06 16.28
CA ARG A 128 11.09 1.79 16.04
C ARG A 128 10.52 2.52 17.25
N GLY A 129 11.20 2.47 18.41
CA GLY A 129 10.81 3.19 19.61
C GLY A 129 9.81 2.46 20.52
N LEU A 130 9.58 1.15 20.30
CA LEU A 130 8.78 0.37 21.25
C LEU A 130 9.50 0.26 22.61
N SER A 131 8.74 0.40 23.69
CA SER A 131 9.27 0.25 25.04
C SER A 131 9.73 -1.19 25.30
N ARG A 132 10.52 -1.39 26.36
CA ARG A 132 10.95 -2.75 26.77
C ARG A 132 9.78 -3.65 27.15
N THR A 133 8.70 -3.06 27.66
CA THR A 133 7.47 -3.76 28.05
C THR A 133 6.63 -4.15 26.84
N ASP A 134 6.60 -3.30 25.79
CA ASP A 134 5.69 -3.47 24.66
C ASP A 134 6.31 -4.29 23.51
N VAL A 135 7.66 -4.32 23.43
CA VAL A 135 8.34 -5.02 22.31
C VAL A 135 8.04 -6.52 22.30
N GLY A 136 7.93 -7.16 23.48
CA GLY A 136 7.63 -8.59 23.57
C GLY A 136 6.27 -8.93 22.97
N SER A 137 5.22 -8.26 23.43
CA SER A 137 3.86 -8.46 22.95
C SER A 137 3.68 -8.08 21.47
N ALA A 138 4.34 -7.00 21.03
CA ALA A 138 4.31 -6.61 19.61
C ALA A 138 4.98 -7.67 18.71
N VAL A 139 6.10 -8.25 19.16
CA VAL A 139 6.80 -9.32 18.44
C VAL A 139 5.96 -10.60 18.41
N ASP A 140 5.33 -10.98 19.54
CA ASP A 140 4.44 -12.15 19.58
C ASP A 140 3.28 -11.99 18.59
N ALA A 141 2.64 -10.83 18.58
CA ALA A 141 1.54 -10.54 17.68
C ALA A 141 1.93 -10.64 16.19
N VAL A 142 3.08 -10.09 15.77
CA VAL A 142 3.51 -10.19 14.36
C VAL A 142 4.01 -11.60 14.00
N ILE A 143 4.61 -12.34 14.93
CA ILE A 143 4.99 -13.74 14.73
C ILE A 143 3.76 -14.61 14.47
N GLU A 144 2.72 -14.43 15.26
CA GLU A 144 1.44 -15.14 15.10
C GLU A 144 0.79 -14.79 13.76
N ARG A 145 0.65 -13.50 13.49
CA ARG A 145 -0.03 -12.97 12.31
C ARG A 145 0.61 -13.39 10.99
N LEU A 146 1.94 -13.50 10.96
CA LEU A 146 2.72 -13.90 9.79
C LEU A 146 3.09 -15.39 9.79
N SER A 147 2.54 -16.20 10.71
CA SER A 147 2.80 -17.65 10.83
C SER A 147 4.31 -17.98 10.93
N LEU A 148 5.03 -17.21 11.76
CA LEU A 148 6.48 -17.35 11.95
C LEU A 148 6.86 -18.21 13.17
N GLN A 149 5.89 -18.80 13.91
CA GLN A 149 6.13 -19.53 15.15
C GLN A 149 7.18 -20.64 15.00
N ARG A 150 7.11 -21.39 13.88
CA ARG A 150 8.02 -22.52 13.60
C ARG A 150 9.45 -22.09 13.34
N VAL A 151 9.67 -20.84 12.90
CA VAL A 151 10.98 -20.32 12.50
C VAL A 151 11.51 -19.20 13.40
N GLN A 152 10.80 -18.87 14.50
CA GLN A 152 11.18 -17.76 15.38
C GLN A 152 12.58 -17.90 16.00
N ALA A 153 13.04 -19.14 16.24
CA ALA A 153 14.36 -19.45 16.78
C ALA A 153 15.41 -19.71 15.67
N THR A 154 15.02 -19.70 14.40
CA THR A 154 15.91 -20.00 13.26
C THR A 154 16.66 -18.74 12.85
N LEU A 155 17.93 -18.89 12.45
CA LEU A 155 18.73 -17.83 11.85
C LEU A 155 18.08 -17.39 10.53
N ILE A 156 17.96 -16.08 10.31
CA ILE A 156 17.34 -15.51 9.10
C ILE A 156 18.05 -15.99 7.82
N GLY A 157 19.39 -16.12 7.86
CA GLY A 157 20.15 -16.61 6.73
C GLY A 157 19.81 -18.05 6.30
N LYS A 158 19.21 -18.86 7.21
CA LYS A 158 18.77 -20.24 6.93
C LYS A 158 17.30 -20.34 6.47
N LEU A 159 16.57 -19.23 6.45
CA LEU A 159 15.16 -19.20 6.02
C LEU A 159 15.03 -19.28 4.51
N SER A 160 13.94 -19.90 4.03
CA SER A 160 13.52 -19.78 2.62
C SER A 160 13.23 -18.32 2.27
N ARG A 161 13.18 -17.99 0.97
CA ARG A 161 12.85 -16.63 0.51
C ARG A 161 11.47 -16.19 1.01
N GLY A 162 10.46 -17.06 0.96
CA GLY A 162 9.12 -16.76 1.46
C GLY A 162 9.09 -16.46 2.96
N PHE A 163 9.83 -17.22 3.79
CA PHE A 163 9.94 -16.89 5.22
C PHE A 163 10.68 -15.57 5.45
N ARG A 164 11.74 -15.27 4.70
CA ARG A 164 12.41 -13.96 4.77
C ARG A 164 11.47 -12.81 4.41
N GLN A 165 10.65 -13.00 3.38
CA GLN A 165 9.62 -12.01 3.00
C GLN A 165 8.60 -11.79 4.13
N ARG A 166 8.11 -12.84 4.77
CA ARG A 166 7.22 -12.72 5.93
C ARG A 166 7.89 -12.01 7.12
N VAL A 167 9.18 -12.27 7.38
CA VAL A 167 9.95 -11.55 8.41
C VAL A 167 10.07 -10.07 8.07
N ALA A 168 10.26 -9.71 6.81
CA ALA A 168 10.30 -8.33 6.34
C ALA A 168 8.96 -7.60 6.56
N ILE A 169 7.85 -8.28 6.24
CA ILE A 169 6.51 -7.73 6.50
C ILE A 169 6.27 -7.61 8.01
N ALA A 170 6.64 -8.62 8.81
CA ALA A 170 6.55 -8.58 10.27
C ALA A 170 7.29 -7.37 10.86
N GLN A 171 8.52 -7.12 10.41
CA GLN A 171 9.31 -5.93 10.80
C GLN A 171 8.57 -4.64 10.45
N ALA A 172 7.97 -4.55 9.27
CA ALA A 172 7.24 -3.36 8.83
C ALA A 172 6.00 -3.08 9.69
N LEU A 173 5.36 -4.12 10.23
CA LEU A 173 4.15 -4.04 11.04
C LEU A 173 4.39 -3.73 12.53
N LEU A 174 5.61 -3.88 13.05
CA LEU A 174 5.93 -3.70 14.49
C LEU A 174 5.49 -2.34 15.06
N GLY A 175 5.53 -1.28 14.25
CA GLY A 175 5.10 0.07 14.65
C GLY A 175 3.60 0.34 14.48
N ARG A 176 2.77 -0.67 14.19
CA ARG A 176 1.35 -0.51 13.85
C ARG A 176 1.12 0.60 12.83
N PRO A 177 1.70 0.48 11.62
CA PRO A 177 1.60 1.52 10.60
C PRO A 177 0.15 1.70 10.14
N ALA A 178 -0.18 2.91 9.67
CA ALA A 178 -1.43 3.19 8.99
C ALA A 178 -1.36 2.85 7.49
N LEU A 179 -0.13 2.86 6.93
CA LEU A 179 0.17 2.55 5.53
C LEU A 179 1.28 1.51 5.44
N LEU A 180 1.05 0.43 4.68
CA LEU A 180 2.06 -0.56 4.34
C LEU A 180 2.42 -0.43 2.86
N LEU A 181 3.69 -0.24 2.59
CA LEU A 181 4.26 -0.18 1.24
C LEU A 181 5.02 -1.46 0.96
N LEU A 182 4.67 -2.15 -0.13
CA LEU A 182 5.31 -3.40 -0.56
C LEU A 182 5.86 -3.23 -1.97
N ASP A 183 7.18 -3.28 -2.10
CA ASP A 183 7.86 -3.12 -3.40
C ASP A 183 8.19 -4.49 -3.98
N GLU A 184 7.49 -4.90 -5.06
CA GLU A 184 7.64 -6.19 -5.76
C GLU A 184 7.72 -7.41 -4.79
N PRO A 185 6.77 -7.57 -3.85
CA PRO A 185 6.92 -8.52 -2.74
C PRO A 185 6.90 -9.99 -3.15
N THR A 186 6.44 -10.30 -4.36
CA THR A 186 6.35 -11.66 -4.94
C THR A 186 7.60 -12.05 -5.73
N ASN A 187 8.49 -11.09 -6.00
CA ASN A 187 9.65 -11.33 -6.85
C ASN A 187 10.53 -12.48 -6.32
N GLY A 188 10.71 -13.52 -7.17
CA GLY A 188 11.51 -14.72 -6.88
C GLY A 188 10.93 -15.63 -5.81
N LEU A 189 9.65 -15.55 -5.51
CA LEU A 189 8.90 -16.54 -4.75
C LEU A 189 8.39 -17.64 -5.68
N ASP A 190 8.28 -18.87 -5.16
CA ASP A 190 7.61 -19.95 -5.87
C ASP A 190 6.07 -19.75 -5.86
N PRO A 191 5.31 -20.45 -6.75
CA PRO A 191 3.87 -20.26 -6.88
C PRO A 191 3.09 -20.47 -5.56
N ARG A 192 3.52 -21.39 -4.71
CA ARG A 192 2.88 -21.65 -3.41
C ARG A 192 3.11 -20.49 -2.45
N GLN A 193 4.33 -19.97 -2.38
CA GLN A 193 4.67 -18.83 -1.55
C GLN A 193 3.94 -17.56 -2.00
N ILE A 194 3.71 -17.38 -3.30
CA ILE A 194 2.91 -16.28 -3.85
C ILE A 194 1.46 -16.36 -3.34
N ILE A 195 0.84 -17.54 -3.36
CA ILE A 195 -0.52 -17.73 -2.84
C ILE A 195 -0.58 -17.38 -1.34
N GLU A 196 0.36 -17.89 -0.56
CA GLU A 196 0.43 -17.62 0.89
C GLU A 196 0.65 -16.13 1.19
N LEU A 197 1.44 -15.43 0.37
CA LEU A 197 1.65 -13.98 0.50
C LEU A 197 0.38 -13.20 0.17
N ARG A 198 -0.36 -13.59 -0.86
CA ARG A 198 -1.67 -12.96 -1.21
C ARG A 198 -2.67 -13.07 -0.07
N GLU A 199 -2.79 -14.24 0.54
CA GLU A 199 -3.64 -14.43 1.71
C GLU A 199 -3.21 -13.51 2.87
N THR A 200 -1.90 -13.41 3.10
CA THR A 200 -1.34 -12.48 4.08
C THR A 200 -1.72 -11.02 3.79
N VAL A 201 -1.55 -10.56 2.55
CA VAL A 201 -1.90 -9.19 2.15
C VAL A 201 -3.40 -8.93 2.34
N ARG A 202 -4.26 -9.87 1.97
CA ARG A 202 -5.72 -9.74 2.18
C ARG A 202 -6.12 -9.66 3.65
N LEU A 203 -5.50 -10.47 4.52
CA LEU A 203 -5.73 -10.41 5.96
C LEU A 203 -5.29 -9.05 6.53
N LEU A 204 -4.17 -8.52 6.07
CA LEU A 204 -3.66 -7.22 6.51
C LEU A 204 -4.53 -6.04 6.02
N ALA A 205 -5.16 -6.15 4.85
CA ALA A 205 -6.00 -5.10 4.27
C ALA A 205 -7.18 -4.70 5.15
N GLY A 206 -7.68 -5.60 6.01
CA GLY A 206 -8.72 -5.27 7.00
C GLY A 206 -8.29 -4.27 8.08
N GLU A 207 -7.00 -4.01 8.23
CA GLU A 207 -6.45 -3.24 9.34
C GLU A 207 -5.53 -2.09 8.91
N VAL A 208 -4.83 -2.23 7.78
CA VAL A 208 -3.85 -1.26 7.26
C VAL A 208 -4.11 -1.00 5.77
N ALA A 209 -3.97 0.27 5.35
CA ALA A 209 -3.98 0.60 3.93
C ALA A 209 -2.70 0.08 3.26
N ILE A 210 -2.81 -0.51 2.06
CA ILE A 210 -1.68 -1.17 1.40
C ILE A 210 -1.48 -0.59 0.00
N LEU A 211 -0.26 -0.19 -0.31
CA LEU A 211 0.18 0.10 -1.67
C LEU A 211 1.24 -0.93 -2.05
N VAL A 212 0.93 -1.77 -3.02
CA VAL A 212 1.80 -2.86 -3.48
C VAL A 212 2.20 -2.63 -4.93
N SER A 213 3.50 -2.65 -5.23
CA SER A 213 3.97 -2.63 -6.62
C SER A 213 4.11 -4.04 -7.17
N SER A 214 3.79 -4.19 -8.45
CA SER A 214 4.08 -5.41 -9.22
C SER A 214 4.19 -5.08 -10.71
N HIS A 215 4.94 -5.90 -11.45
CA HIS A 215 4.92 -5.93 -12.90
C HIS A 215 4.05 -7.09 -13.43
N VAL A 216 3.47 -7.90 -12.53
CA VAL A 216 2.63 -9.06 -12.86
C VAL A 216 1.16 -8.71 -12.60
N LEU A 217 0.40 -8.47 -13.68
CA LEU A 217 -1.00 -8.04 -13.62
C LEU A 217 -1.90 -9.02 -12.86
N ALA A 218 -1.75 -10.34 -13.13
CA ALA A 218 -2.56 -11.38 -12.51
C ALA A 218 -2.40 -11.45 -10.98
N GLU A 219 -1.31 -10.93 -10.41
CA GLU A 219 -1.12 -10.84 -8.97
C GLU A 219 -1.96 -9.72 -8.38
N ILE A 220 -1.95 -8.56 -9.02
CA ILE A 220 -2.70 -7.39 -8.57
C ILE A 220 -4.21 -7.61 -8.70
N GLU A 221 -4.69 -8.20 -9.80
CA GLU A 221 -6.10 -8.58 -9.95
C GLU A 221 -6.65 -9.36 -8.75
N ARG A 222 -5.77 -10.16 -8.12
CA ARG A 222 -6.19 -11.07 -7.04
C ARG A 222 -6.14 -10.45 -5.65
N VAL A 223 -5.43 -9.34 -5.44
CA VAL A 223 -5.20 -8.78 -4.09
C VAL A 223 -5.67 -7.35 -3.93
N ALA A 224 -5.75 -6.56 -5.00
CA ALA A 224 -6.01 -5.13 -4.93
C ALA A 224 -7.49 -4.80 -5.18
N ASP A 225 -7.95 -3.71 -4.58
CA ASP A 225 -9.26 -3.12 -4.83
C ASP A 225 -9.25 -2.22 -6.07
N ARG A 226 -8.09 -1.53 -6.29
CA ARG A 226 -7.84 -0.71 -7.48
C ARG A 226 -6.43 -0.96 -8.01
N ALA A 227 -6.26 -0.76 -9.31
CA ALA A 227 -4.97 -0.78 -9.99
C ALA A 227 -4.61 0.61 -10.50
N ALA A 228 -3.44 1.11 -10.10
CA ALA A 228 -2.83 2.33 -10.62
C ALA A 228 -1.80 1.94 -11.68
N ILE A 229 -2.07 2.26 -12.96
CA ILE A 229 -1.25 1.87 -14.11
C ILE A 229 -0.22 2.96 -14.39
N LEU A 230 1.05 2.58 -14.34
CA LEU A 230 2.19 3.47 -14.50
C LEU A 230 2.99 3.10 -15.75
N LEU A 231 3.25 4.07 -16.62
CA LEU A 231 4.11 3.94 -17.78
C LEU A 231 5.04 5.17 -17.87
N ASP A 232 6.33 4.95 -18.10
CA ASP A 232 7.35 6.00 -18.29
C ASP A 232 7.28 7.15 -17.27
N GLY A 233 7.05 6.80 -16.01
CA GLY A 233 6.98 7.75 -14.90
C GLY A 233 5.64 8.47 -14.75
N ARG A 234 4.65 8.19 -15.60
CA ARG A 234 3.32 8.80 -15.59
C ARG A 234 2.27 7.81 -15.13
N LEU A 235 1.34 8.29 -14.34
CA LEU A 235 0.14 7.55 -13.98
C LEU A 235 -0.87 7.70 -15.13
N LEU A 236 -1.16 6.59 -15.83
CA LEU A 236 -2.13 6.59 -16.92
C LEU A 236 -3.56 6.60 -16.39
N ASP A 237 -3.87 5.70 -15.45
CA ASP A 237 -5.21 5.60 -14.87
C ASP A 237 -5.18 4.90 -13.50
N VAL A 238 -6.28 5.03 -12.74
CA VAL A 238 -6.55 4.30 -11.49
C VAL A 238 -7.91 3.63 -11.57
N LEU A 239 -7.90 2.33 -11.83
CA LEU A 239 -9.09 1.54 -12.16
C LEU A 239 -9.58 0.72 -10.95
N PRO A 240 -10.88 0.69 -10.67
CA PRO A 240 -11.46 -0.27 -9.74
C PRO A 240 -11.39 -1.68 -10.34
N LEU A 241 -10.94 -2.66 -9.54
CA LEU A 241 -10.86 -4.05 -9.98
C LEU A 241 -12.13 -4.86 -9.69
N LYS A 242 -13.04 -4.30 -8.90
CA LYS A 242 -14.34 -4.93 -8.63
C LYS A 242 -15.16 -5.02 -9.92
N GLY A 243 -15.44 -6.26 -10.34
CA GLY A 243 -16.21 -6.54 -11.57
C GLY A 243 -15.35 -6.71 -12.82
N VAL A 244 -14.04 -6.56 -12.73
CA VAL A 244 -13.12 -6.92 -13.82
C VAL A 244 -13.03 -8.45 -13.89
N PRO A 245 -13.29 -9.08 -15.04
CA PRO A 245 -13.16 -10.52 -15.19
C PRO A 245 -11.69 -10.95 -15.09
N PRO A 246 -11.40 -12.21 -14.71
CA PRO A 246 -10.04 -12.72 -14.70
C PRO A 246 -9.32 -12.52 -16.05
N GLY A 247 -8.13 -11.91 -16.03
CA GLY A 247 -7.38 -11.52 -17.23
C GLY A 247 -7.85 -10.22 -17.89
N GLY A 248 -8.90 -9.57 -17.39
CA GLY A 248 -9.41 -8.31 -17.94
C GLY A 248 -8.46 -7.14 -17.75
N LEU A 249 -7.69 -7.15 -16.67
CA LEU A 249 -6.69 -6.10 -16.40
C LEU A 249 -5.57 -6.10 -17.46
N GLU A 250 -5.23 -7.25 -18.02
CA GLU A 250 -4.24 -7.35 -19.10
C GLU A 250 -4.73 -6.64 -20.38
N GLN A 251 -5.99 -6.84 -20.76
CA GLN A 251 -6.59 -6.17 -21.90
C GLN A 251 -6.63 -4.65 -21.71
N ILE A 252 -7.05 -4.20 -20.53
CA ILE A 252 -7.08 -2.77 -20.19
C ILE A 252 -5.67 -2.18 -20.23
N PHE A 253 -4.69 -2.87 -19.65
CA PHE A 253 -3.29 -2.45 -19.65
C PHE A 253 -2.76 -2.28 -21.08
N LEU A 254 -3.01 -3.25 -21.96
CA LEU A 254 -2.57 -3.20 -23.38
C LEU A 254 -3.24 -2.03 -24.12
N GLN A 255 -4.52 -1.77 -23.90
CA GLN A 255 -5.23 -0.63 -24.50
C GLN A 255 -4.63 0.70 -24.08
N LEU A 256 -4.47 0.93 -22.76
CA LEU A 256 -3.91 2.17 -22.23
C LEU A 256 -2.48 2.44 -22.69
N THR A 257 -1.67 1.39 -22.80
CA THR A 257 -0.26 1.52 -23.23
C THR A 257 -0.13 1.68 -24.74
N ALA A 258 -1.04 1.13 -25.56
CA ALA A 258 -1.06 1.33 -27.01
C ALA A 258 -1.43 2.78 -27.38
N ASP A 259 -2.40 3.37 -26.68
CA ASP A 259 -2.83 4.76 -26.89
C ASP A 259 -1.71 5.78 -26.60
N GLU A 260 -0.85 5.50 -25.63
CA GLU A 260 0.31 6.34 -25.32
C GLU A 260 1.46 6.16 -26.35
N SER A 261 1.65 4.95 -26.86
CA SER A 261 2.68 4.66 -27.88
C SER A 261 2.37 5.30 -29.24
N GLY A 262 1.10 5.65 -29.51
CA GLY A 262 0.66 6.37 -30.73
C GLY A 262 0.81 7.89 -30.66
N LYS A 263 1.15 8.45 -29.49
CA LYS A 263 1.48 9.87 -29.35
C LYS A 263 2.99 10.07 -29.56
N GLU A 264 3.40 10.25 -30.81
CA GLU A 264 4.78 10.69 -31.11
C GLU A 264 5.14 11.97 -30.31
N PRO A 265 6.37 12.08 -29.81
CA PRO A 265 6.81 13.32 -29.18
C PRO A 265 6.75 14.43 -30.22
N THR A 266 5.92 15.43 -30.01
CA THR A 266 5.90 16.65 -30.80
C THR A 266 7.31 17.25 -30.70
N GLU A 267 8.05 17.19 -31.80
CA GLU A 267 9.36 17.82 -31.96
C GLU A 267 9.28 19.28 -31.50
N CYS A 268 10.00 19.61 -30.47
CA CYS A 268 10.42 20.99 -30.21
C CYS A 268 11.50 21.34 -31.23
N CYS A 269 11.08 21.81 -32.43
CA CYS A 269 11.92 22.59 -33.30
C CYS A 269 11.88 24.06 -32.85
N ALA A 270 13.02 24.58 -32.53
CA ALA A 270 13.60 25.89 -32.66
C ALA A 270 14.31 26.37 -31.40
#